data_b41c21e5df72329bbb246e7b01dbe9b0
#
_entry.id   b41c21e5df72329bbb246e7b01dbe9b0
#
_cell.length_a   1.000
_cell.length_b   1.000
_cell.length_c   1.000
_cell.angle_alpha   90.00
_cell.angle_beta   90.00
_cell.angle_gamma   90.00
#
_symmetry.space_group_name_H-M   'P 1'
#
loop_
_entity.id
_entity.type
_entity.pdbx_description
1 polymer ?
#
loop_
_entity_poly.entity_id
_entity_poly.type
_entity_poly.pdbx_seq_one_letter_code
_entity_poly.pdbx_strand_id
1 'polypeptide(L)' 'MIKVDSFSFQGVNGAYSEQAGKNIFPNATSMPCATFEDMFEHVRSGKSEAAMVPIENSLAGRVTLI' A
#
# COMPACT_ATOMS: atom_id res chain seq x y z
N MET A 1 11.37 10.50 11.37
CA MET A 1 10.17 9.68 11.13
C MET A 1 9.56 10.02 9.78
N ILE A 2 9.24 9.01 8.98
CA ILE A 2 8.62 9.23 7.68
C ILE A 2 7.12 9.40 7.85
N LYS A 3 6.60 10.49 7.31
CA LYS A 3 5.16 10.72 7.31
C LYS A 3 4.62 10.39 5.92
N VAL A 4 3.65 9.49 5.86
CA VAL A 4 3.02 9.09 4.62
C VAL A 4 1.55 9.50 4.68
N ASP A 5 1.11 10.33 3.74
CA ASP A 5 -0.26 10.80 3.70
C ASP A 5 -1.17 9.91 2.83
N SER A 6 -0.58 9.11 1.96
CA SER A 6 -1.36 8.20 1.11
C SER A 6 -0.51 7.02 0.70
N PHE A 7 -1.17 5.88 0.53
CA PHE A 7 -0.49 4.69 0.01
C PHE A 7 -1.43 3.97 -0.94
N SER A 8 -0.85 3.33 -1.97
CA SER A 8 -1.60 2.51 -2.89
C SER A 8 -1.38 1.03 -2.56
N PHE A 9 -2.34 0.20 -2.91
CA PHE A 9 -2.26 -1.23 -2.69
C PHE A 9 -3.05 -1.95 -3.78
N GLN A 10 -2.67 -3.17 -4.08
CA GLN A 10 -3.39 -3.97 -5.06
C GLN A 10 -4.49 -4.74 -4.34
N GLY A 11 -5.73 -4.50 -4.76
CA GLY A 11 -6.89 -5.16 -4.15
C GLY A 11 -8.05 -4.19 -3.98
N VAL A 12 -8.97 -4.56 -3.11
CA VAL A 12 -10.16 -3.77 -2.82
C VAL A 12 -10.12 -3.30 -1.37
N ASN A 13 -11.00 -2.37 -1.03
CA ASN A 13 -11.13 -1.92 0.36
C ASN A 13 -11.47 -3.12 1.25
N GLY A 14 -10.78 -3.21 2.37
CA GLY A 14 -10.91 -4.35 3.27
C GLY A 14 -9.86 -5.42 3.04
N ALA A 15 -9.03 -5.29 2.01
CA ALA A 15 -7.97 -6.24 1.75
C ALA A 15 -6.90 -6.21 2.85
N TYR A 16 -6.16 -7.30 2.94
CA TYR A 16 -5.09 -7.40 3.93
C TYR A 16 -4.07 -6.28 3.81
N SER A 17 -3.70 -5.94 2.58
CA SER A 17 -2.71 -4.88 2.34
C SER A 17 -3.19 -3.52 2.82
N GLU A 18 -4.48 -3.24 2.66
CA GLU A 18 -5.04 -2.00 3.18
C GLU A 18 -4.95 -1.96 4.70
N GLN A 19 -5.33 -3.04 5.36
CA GLN A 19 -5.28 -3.11 6.81
C GLN A 19 -3.86 -2.97 7.32
N ALA A 20 -2.91 -3.64 6.68
CA ALA A 20 -1.51 -3.55 7.04
C ALA A 20 -0.99 -2.11 6.90
N GLY A 21 -1.37 -1.44 5.80
CA GLY A 21 -0.97 -0.06 5.59
C GLY A 21 -1.57 0.88 6.63
N LYS A 22 -2.83 0.66 6.99
CA LYS A 22 -3.48 1.48 8.01
C LYS A 22 -2.88 1.25 9.39
N ASN A 23 -2.38 0.06 9.67
CA ASN A 23 -1.69 -0.20 10.92
C ASN A 23 -0.38 0.57 11.04
N ILE A 24 0.30 0.75 9.91
CA ILE A 24 1.56 1.49 9.88
C ILE A 24 1.30 3.00 9.80
N PHE A 25 0.34 3.40 8.97
CA PHE A 25 0.01 4.79 8.73
C PHE A 25 -1.48 5.03 8.95
N PRO A 26 -1.92 5.13 10.22
CA PRO A 26 -3.36 5.19 10.52
C PRO A 26 -4.10 6.35 9.90
N ASN A 27 -3.41 7.46 9.65
CA ASN A 27 -4.03 8.66 9.10
C ASN A 27 -3.90 8.78 7.59
N ALA A 28 -3.25 7.82 6.94
CA ALA A 28 -3.04 7.87 5.50
C ALA A 28 -4.29 7.46 4.75
N THR A 29 -4.45 8.02 3.55
CA THR A 29 -5.51 7.62 2.64
C THR A 29 -5.06 6.37 1.89
N SER A 30 -5.88 5.33 1.91
CA SER A 30 -5.59 4.10 1.16
C SER A 30 -6.21 4.18 -0.23
N MET A 31 -5.47 3.76 -1.24
CA MET A 31 -5.89 3.82 -2.63
C MET A 31 -5.86 2.44 -3.26
N PRO A 32 -7.04 1.81 -3.43
CA PRO A 32 -7.10 0.48 -4.03
C PRO A 32 -6.79 0.55 -5.52
N CYS A 33 -6.01 -0.40 -6.01
CA CYS A 33 -5.63 -0.48 -7.41
C CYS A 33 -5.91 -1.89 -7.92
N ALA A 34 -6.33 -1.99 -9.17
CA ALA A 34 -6.71 -3.27 -9.75
C ALA A 34 -5.49 -4.16 -9.99
N THR A 35 -4.35 -3.55 -10.32
CA THR A 35 -3.14 -4.31 -10.65
C THR A 35 -1.94 -3.71 -9.92
N PHE A 36 -0.86 -4.48 -9.86
CA PHE A 36 0.40 -3.96 -9.32
C PHE A 36 0.95 -2.84 -10.20
N GLU A 37 0.73 -2.92 -11.51
CA GLU A 37 1.17 -1.86 -12.41
C GLU A 37 0.49 -0.54 -12.08
N ASP A 38 -0.81 -0.56 -11.84
CA ASP A 38 -1.53 0.64 -11.42
C ASP A 38 -1.02 1.16 -10.10
N MET A 39 -0.73 0.25 -9.18
CA MET A 39 -0.21 0.63 -7.87
C MET A 39 1.12 1.38 -7.99
N PHE A 40 2.04 0.86 -8.79
CA PHE A 40 3.33 1.51 -9.01
C PHE A 40 3.17 2.82 -9.78
N GLU A 41 2.21 2.87 -10.71
CA GLU A 41 1.93 4.09 -11.46
C GLU A 41 1.44 5.20 -10.53
N HIS A 42 0.65 4.88 -9.52
CA HIS A 42 0.22 5.86 -8.53
C HIS A 42 1.41 6.49 -7.82
N VAL A 43 2.39 5.68 -7.46
CA VAL A 43 3.60 6.21 -6.79
C VAL A 43 4.41 7.04 -7.77
N ARG A 44 4.61 6.53 -8.98
CA ARG A 44 5.42 7.22 -9.99
C ARG A 44 4.83 8.58 -10.35
N SER A 45 3.51 8.66 -10.46
CA SER A 45 2.84 9.91 -10.87
C SER A 45 2.59 10.85 -9.69
N GLY A 46 2.87 10.44 -8.48
CA GLY A 46 2.65 11.27 -7.30
C GLY A 46 1.25 11.21 -6.72
N LYS A 47 0.39 10.32 -7.21
CA LYS A 47 -0.96 10.17 -6.66
C LYS A 47 -0.93 9.57 -5.27
N SER A 48 0.02 8.69 -5.00
CA SER A 48 0.26 8.17 -3.66
C SER A 48 1.73 8.28 -3.34
N GLU A 49 2.03 8.39 -2.05
CA GLU A 49 3.41 8.56 -1.61
C GLU A 49 4.14 7.23 -1.44
N ALA A 50 3.39 6.15 -1.29
CA ALA A 50 3.96 4.84 -1.05
C ALA A 50 3.07 3.75 -1.64
N ALA A 51 3.61 2.55 -1.75
CA ALA A 51 2.86 1.39 -2.20
C ALA A 51 3.12 0.24 -1.24
N MET A 52 2.06 -0.51 -0.94
CA MET A 52 2.14 -1.68 -0.07
C MET A 52 2.29 -2.92 -0.93
N VAL A 53 3.46 -3.54 -0.88
CA VAL A 53 3.76 -4.70 -1.71
C VAL A 53 3.79 -5.95 -0.83
N PRO A 54 2.95 -6.96 -1.10
CA PRO A 54 2.97 -8.18 -0.32
C PRO A 54 4.26 -8.97 -0.57
N ILE A 55 4.78 -9.57 0.49
CA ILE A 55 5.96 -10.42 0.40
C ILE A 55 5.48 -11.86 0.52
N GLU A 56 5.51 -12.58 -0.61
CA GLU A 56 4.88 -13.89 -0.70
C GLU A 56 5.49 -14.94 0.21
N ASN A 57 6.78 -14.87 0.44
CA ASN A 57 7.46 -15.89 1.22
C ASN A 57 7.46 -15.59 2.71
N SER A 58 6.68 -14.62 3.15
CA SER A 58 6.63 -14.26 4.55
C SER A 58 5.58 -15.09 5.26
N LEU A 59 5.99 -15.85 6.25
CA LEU A 59 5.06 -16.60 7.08
C LEU A 59 4.14 -15.70 7.89
N ALA A 60 4.56 -14.48 8.12
CA ALA A 60 3.78 -13.50 8.88
C ALA A 60 2.87 -12.66 8.02
N GLY A 61 2.84 -12.89 6.72
CA GLY A 61 2.02 -12.10 5.81
C GLY A 61 2.45 -10.65 5.73
N ARG A 62 3.75 -10.42 5.64
CA ARG A 62 4.29 -9.07 5.63
C ARG A 62 4.06 -8.35 4.30
N VAL A 63 4.10 -7.02 4.36
CA VAL A 63 4.10 -6.19 3.16
C VAL A 63 5.31 -5.27 3.21
N THR A 64 5.75 -4.84 2.04
CA THR A 64 6.86 -3.91 1.92
C THR A 64 6.34 -2.58 1.42
N LEU A 65 6.81 -1.51 2.04
CA LEU A 65 6.48 -0.16 1.62
C LEU A 65 7.53 0.32 0.61
N ILE A 66 7.04 0.84 -0.47
CA ILE A 66 7.91 1.39 -1.51
C ILE A 66 7.78 2.90 -1.55
#